data_f0ac4df749fbb76c04c9c6ad8ba7327b
#
_entry.id   f0ac4df749fbb76c04c9c6ad8ba7327b
#
_cell.length_a   1.000
_cell.length_b   1.000
_cell.length_c   1.000
_cell.angle_alpha   90.00
_cell.angle_beta   90.00
_cell.angle_gamma   90.00
#
_symmetry.space_group_name_H-M   'P 1'
#
loop_
_entity.id
_entity.type
_entity.pdbx_description
1 polymer ?
#
loop_
_entity_poly.entity_id
_entity_poly.type
_entity_poly.pdbx_seq_one_letter_code
_entity_poly.pdbx_strand_id
1 'polypeptide(L)'
;MQLVIPAASNVPSLLYGIVGAFIVWPVMRKLHLDNYADKTAINNISGVALEICICSATATLNLKIFADYLVPILIHMVVIVIIMVFVCMVLTKRWLKKDWLELALLFFGQGTGSAPSGMALGRCVDPDTKNKSAWEGFGIATGVFSPVSSVLVAVLPMLAVQSAWIPVGIGAAVTLLCVLFGELVLRKNN
;
A
#
# COMPACT_ATOMS: atom_id res chain seq x y z
N MET A 1 5.88 -5.74 -25.83
CA MET A 1 5.72 -7.09 -25.26
C MET A 1 4.31 -7.66 -25.48
N GLN A 2 3.27 -6.83 -25.47
CA GLN A 2 1.87 -7.24 -25.82
C GLN A 2 1.69 -7.78 -27.23
N LEU A 3 2.57 -7.44 -28.16
CA LEU A 3 2.54 -7.90 -29.58
C LEU A 3 3.07 -9.32 -29.80
N VAL A 4 3.78 -9.91 -28.82
CA VAL A 4 4.47 -11.20 -28.98
C VAL A 4 3.68 -12.37 -28.39
N ILE A 5 2.84 -12.12 -27.37
CA ILE A 5 2.09 -13.19 -26.69
C ILE A 5 0.62 -12.75 -26.57
N PRO A 6 -0.32 -13.36 -27.31
CA PRO A 6 -1.74 -12.97 -27.29
C PRO A 6 -2.40 -13.17 -25.92
N ALA A 7 -1.88 -14.07 -25.07
CA ALA A 7 -2.34 -14.24 -23.70
C ALA A 7 -1.95 -13.08 -22.75
N ALA A 8 -1.00 -12.22 -23.14
CA ALA A 8 -0.52 -11.10 -22.35
C ALA A 8 -1.37 -9.82 -22.53
N SER A 9 -2.32 -9.79 -23.46
CA SER A 9 -3.16 -8.61 -23.71
C SER A 9 -4.09 -8.25 -22.54
N ASN A 10 -4.40 -9.22 -21.68
CA ASN A 10 -5.29 -9.03 -20.53
C ASN A 10 -4.55 -8.70 -19.23
N VAL A 11 -3.20 -8.69 -19.25
CA VAL A 11 -2.39 -8.42 -18.04
C VAL A 11 -2.12 -6.92 -17.92
N PRO A 12 -2.40 -6.30 -16.76
CA PRO A 12 -2.11 -4.90 -16.54
C PRO A 12 -0.62 -4.57 -16.77
N SER A 13 -0.34 -3.48 -17.47
CA SER A 13 1.04 -3.05 -17.78
C SER A 13 1.93 -2.89 -16.54
N LEU A 14 1.32 -2.56 -15.40
CA LEU A 14 2.00 -2.42 -14.12
C LEU A 14 2.63 -3.73 -13.64
N LEU A 15 2.00 -4.89 -13.90
CA LEU A 15 2.58 -6.19 -13.54
C LEU A 15 3.87 -6.48 -14.31
N TYR A 16 3.97 -6.07 -15.57
CA TYR A 16 5.22 -6.23 -16.33
C TYR A 16 6.37 -5.44 -15.72
N GLY A 17 6.08 -4.22 -15.21
CA GLY A 17 7.06 -3.40 -14.49
C GLY A 17 7.56 -4.08 -13.21
N ILE A 18 6.63 -4.63 -12.42
CA ILE A 18 6.97 -5.33 -11.17
C ILE A 18 7.81 -6.58 -11.46
N VAL A 19 7.38 -7.42 -12.39
CA VAL A 19 8.12 -8.64 -12.78
C VAL A 19 9.49 -8.27 -13.35
N GLY A 20 9.55 -7.24 -14.21
CA GLY A 20 10.81 -6.73 -14.73
C GLY A 20 11.77 -6.29 -13.63
N ALA A 21 11.29 -5.55 -12.64
CA ALA A 21 12.10 -5.11 -11.51
C ALA A 21 12.63 -6.28 -10.67
N PHE A 22 11.80 -7.29 -10.43
CA PHE A 22 12.21 -8.51 -9.71
C PHE A 22 13.29 -9.32 -10.44
N ILE A 23 13.33 -9.27 -11.77
CA ILE A 23 14.35 -9.96 -12.58
C ILE A 23 15.62 -9.11 -12.70
N VAL A 24 15.47 -7.83 -13.00
CA VAL A 24 16.59 -6.92 -13.27
C VAL A 24 17.43 -6.66 -12.01
N TRP A 25 16.78 -6.45 -10.86
CA TRP A 25 17.48 -6.11 -9.63
C TRP A 25 18.47 -7.19 -9.15
N PRO A 26 18.12 -8.50 -9.06
CA PRO A 26 19.08 -9.55 -8.71
C PRO A 26 20.21 -9.70 -9.73
N VAL A 27 19.92 -9.51 -11.03
CA VAL A 27 20.91 -9.56 -12.10
C VAL A 27 21.92 -8.45 -11.95
N MET A 28 21.48 -7.20 -11.74
CA MET A 28 22.34 -6.06 -11.50
C MET A 28 23.24 -6.27 -10.27
N ARG A 29 22.66 -6.79 -9.20
CA ARG A 29 23.42 -7.08 -7.97
C ARG A 29 24.48 -8.18 -8.19
N LYS A 30 24.16 -9.22 -8.96
CA LYS A 30 25.10 -10.30 -9.29
C LYS A 30 26.23 -9.81 -10.20
N LEU A 31 25.99 -8.80 -11.03
CA LEU A 31 26.98 -8.19 -11.92
C LEU A 31 27.75 -7.05 -11.25
N HIS A 32 27.54 -6.80 -9.94
CA HIS A 32 28.15 -5.67 -9.19
C HIS A 32 27.88 -4.28 -9.83
N LEU A 33 26.76 -4.16 -10.53
CA LEU A 33 26.31 -2.91 -11.16
C LEU A 33 25.43 -2.07 -10.23
N ASP A 34 25.14 -2.55 -9.04
CA ASP A 34 24.37 -1.85 -7.99
C ASP A 34 25.02 -0.55 -7.53
N ASN A 35 26.36 -0.43 -7.63
CA ASN A 35 27.08 0.80 -7.33
C ASN A 35 26.78 1.94 -8.33
N TYR A 36 26.33 1.64 -9.55
CA TYR A 36 25.92 2.65 -10.53
C TYR A 36 24.45 3.08 -10.37
N ALA A 37 23.67 2.32 -9.63
CA ALA A 37 22.27 2.62 -9.36
C ALA A 37 22.15 3.47 -8.09
N ASP A 38 22.26 4.79 -8.24
CA ASP A 38 22.03 5.71 -7.12
C ASP A 38 20.54 5.66 -6.72
N LYS A 39 20.29 5.21 -5.48
CA LYS A 39 18.94 5.13 -4.92
C LYS A 39 18.25 6.49 -4.88
N THR A 40 19.02 7.55 -4.65
CA THR A 40 18.49 8.92 -4.62
C THR A 40 18.00 9.33 -6.00
N ALA A 41 18.79 9.05 -7.03
CA ALA A 41 18.42 9.34 -8.43
C ALA A 41 17.17 8.54 -8.83
N ILE A 42 17.11 7.24 -8.49
CA ILE A 42 15.94 6.38 -8.78
C ILE A 42 14.69 6.93 -8.09
N ASN A 43 14.78 7.31 -6.82
CA ASN A 43 13.65 7.88 -6.08
C ASN A 43 13.18 9.21 -6.67
N ASN A 44 14.10 10.07 -7.08
CA ASN A 44 13.76 11.36 -7.70
C ASN A 44 13.07 11.16 -9.06
N ILE A 45 13.61 10.26 -9.91
CA ILE A 45 13.00 9.93 -11.20
C ILE A 45 11.60 9.33 -10.99
N SER A 46 11.46 8.42 -10.04
CA SER A 46 10.16 7.82 -9.70
C SER A 46 9.17 8.86 -9.19
N GLY A 47 9.64 9.84 -8.38
CA GLY A 47 8.82 10.95 -7.90
C GLY A 47 8.29 11.81 -9.05
N VAL A 48 9.17 12.26 -9.93
CA VAL A 48 8.78 13.05 -11.11
C VAL A 48 7.84 12.28 -12.04
N ALA A 49 8.12 11.00 -12.29
CA ALA A 49 7.24 10.15 -13.09
C ALA A 49 5.85 10.00 -12.48
N LEU A 50 5.77 9.86 -11.15
CA LEU A 50 4.51 9.80 -10.41
C LEU A 50 3.73 11.12 -10.54
N GLU A 51 4.38 12.26 -10.39
CA GLU A 51 3.76 13.58 -10.53
C GLU A 51 3.18 13.79 -11.93
N ILE A 52 3.95 13.43 -12.98
CA ILE A 52 3.46 13.50 -14.37
C ILE A 52 2.26 12.57 -14.57
N CYS A 53 2.31 11.36 -14.00
CA CYS A 53 1.20 10.41 -14.08
C CYS A 53 -0.06 10.95 -13.40
N ILE A 54 0.05 11.54 -12.21
CA ILE A 54 -1.06 12.15 -11.49
C ILE A 54 -1.64 13.33 -12.27
N CYS A 55 -0.80 14.23 -12.77
CA CYS A 55 -1.24 15.36 -13.59
C CYS A 55 -1.97 14.89 -14.86
N SER A 56 -1.44 13.89 -15.55
CA SER A 56 -2.06 13.33 -16.75
C SER A 56 -3.41 12.67 -16.44
N ALA A 57 -3.49 11.89 -15.37
CA ALA A 57 -4.71 11.27 -14.92
C ALA A 57 -5.78 12.30 -14.56
N THR A 58 -5.39 13.36 -13.86
CA THR A 58 -6.30 14.46 -13.48
C THR A 58 -6.78 15.24 -14.70
N ALA A 59 -5.88 15.51 -15.67
CA ALA A 59 -6.22 16.23 -16.89
C ALA A 59 -7.18 15.45 -17.80
N THR A 60 -7.12 14.11 -17.76
CA THR A 60 -8.00 13.23 -18.57
C THR A 60 -9.28 12.84 -17.85
N LEU A 61 -9.47 13.28 -16.60
CA LEU A 61 -10.65 12.97 -15.81
C LEU A 61 -11.92 13.58 -16.45
N ASN A 62 -12.92 12.73 -16.71
CA ASN A 62 -14.21 13.19 -17.16
C ASN A 62 -15.00 13.75 -15.97
N LEU A 63 -15.00 15.08 -15.85
CA LEU A 63 -15.64 15.79 -14.73
C LEU A 63 -17.14 15.50 -14.61
N LYS A 64 -17.84 15.23 -15.72
CA LYS A 64 -19.27 14.90 -15.70
C LYS A 64 -19.51 13.55 -15.03
N ILE A 65 -18.75 12.52 -15.41
CA ILE A 65 -18.83 11.21 -14.78
C ILE A 65 -18.42 11.29 -13.30
N PHE A 66 -17.37 12.07 -13.00
CA PHE A 66 -16.94 12.26 -11.62
C PHE A 66 -18.03 12.93 -10.76
N ALA A 67 -18.72 13.93 -11.30
CA ALA A 67 -19.80 14.59 -10.58
C ALA A 67 -21.00 13.65 -10.32
N ASP A 68 -21.35 12.79 -11.27
CA ASP A 68 -22.44 11.82 -11.11
C ASP A 68 -22.13 10.77 -10.01
N TYR A 69 -20.85 10.43 -9.81
CA TYR A 69 -20.41 9.49 -8.78
C TYR A 69 -19.85 10.15 -7.50
N LEU A 70 -19.93 11.48 -7.39
CA LEU A 70 -19.34 12.21 -6.24
C LEU A 70 -19.92 11.74 -4.90
N VAL A 71 -21.23 11.59 -4.81
CA VAL A 71 -21.91 11.20 -3.56
C VAL A 71 -21.50 9.78 -3.13
N PRO A 72 -21.56 8.75 -3.97
CA PRO A 72 -21.05 7.43 -3.64
C PRO A 72 -19.57 7.42 -3.23
N ILE A 73 -18.73 8.20 -3.91
CA ILE A 73 -17.29 8.30 -3.58
C ILE A 73 -17.09 8.90 -2.19
N LEU A 74 -17.79 10.01 -1.86
CA LEU A 74 -17.69 10.66 -0.55
C LEU A 74 -18.15 9.73 0.56
N ILE A 75 -19.28 9.02 0.38
CA ILE A 75 -19.77 8.05 1.37
C ILE A 75 -18.71 6.96 1.57
N HIS A 76 -18.14 6.42 0.49
CA HIS A 76 -17.12 5.38 0.55
C HIS A 76 -15.86 5.86 1.29
N MET A 77 -15.39 7.09 1.02
CA MET A 77 -14.25 7.68 1.73
C MET A 77 -14.52 7.84 3.23
N VAL A 78 -15.68 8.33 3.62
CA VAL A 78 -16.06 8.48 5.04
C VAL A 78 -16.09 7.11 5.73
N VAL A 79 -16.70 6.11 5.11
CA VAL A 79 -16.77 4.75 5.65
C VAL A 79 -15.38 4.16 5.83
N ILE A 80 -14.47 4.31 4.83
CA ILE A 80 -13.08 3.83 4.94
C ILE A 80 -12.36 4.50 6.11
N VAL A 81 -12.47 5.83 6.25
CA VAL A 81 -11.82 6.56 7.35
C VAL A 81 -12.32 6.06 8.70
N ILE A 82 -13.63 5.88 8.87
CA ILE A 82 -14.21 5.37 10.12
C ILE A 82 -13.68 3.95 10.42
N ILE A 83 -13.68 3.07 9.43
CA ILE A 83 -13.15 1.71 9.60
C ILE A 83 -11.66 1.76 9.95
N MET A 84 -10.86 2.60 9.29
CA MET A 84 -9.43 2.71 9.57
C MET A 84 -9.14 3.25 10.97
N VAL A 85 -9.89 4.26 11.42
CA VAL A 85 -9.78 4.75 12.80
C VAL A 85 -10.12 3.64 13.78
N PHE A 86 -11.22 2.94 13.56
CA PHE A 86 -11.63 1.83 14.42
C PHE A 86 -10.57 0.72 14.46
N VAL A 87 -10.10 0.25 13.32
CA VAL A 87 -9.07 -0.80 13.22
C VAL A 87 -7.78 -0.35 13.90
N CYS A 88 -7.25 0.81 13.53
CA CYS A 88 -5.98 1.28 14.09
C CYS A 88 -6.05 1.57 15.60
N MET A 89 -7.13 2.17 16.07
CA MET A 89 -7.25 2.51 17.51
C MET A 89 -7.63 1.32 18.37
N VAL A 90 -8.58 0.49 17.92
CA VAL A 90 -9.11 -0.61 18.75
C VAL A 90 -8.21 -1.84 18.67
N LEU A 91 -7.85 -2.28 17.46
CA LEU A 91 -7.04 -3.49 17.30
C LEU A 91 -5.61 -3.28 17.78
N THR A 92 -4.97 -2.17 17.43
CA THR A 92 -3.60 -1.91 17.85
C THR A 92 -3.50 -1.80 19.36
N LYS A 93 -4.44 -1.09 20.02
CA LYS A 93 -4.51 -1.02 21.48
C LYS A 93 -4.75 -2.38 22.13
N ARG A 94 -5.51 -3.26 21.48
CA ARG A 94 -5.82 -4.60 22.00
C ARG A 94 -4.63 -5.56 21.89
N TRP A 95 -3.84 -5.43 20.82
CA TRP A 95 -2.72 -6.33 20.54
C TRP A 95 -1.41 -5.86 21.14
N LEU A 96 -1.19 -4.53 21.21
CA LEU A 96 0.01 -3.93 21.82
C LEU A 96 -0.39 -3.14 23.06
N LYS A 97 0.17 -3.52 24.19
CA LYS A 97 -0.03 -2.79 25.47
C LYS A 97 0.86 -1.56 25.57
N LYS A 98 2.04 -1.62 24.98
CA LYS A 98 3.04 -0.55 24.98
C LYS A 98 3.21 0.01 23.58
N ASP A 99 3.41 1.31 23.46
CA ASP A 99 3.75 2.00 22.21
C ASP A 99 2.69 1.85 21.09
N TRP A 100 1.44 1.54 21.48
CA TRP A 100 0.33 1.28 20.57
C TRP A 100 -0.10 2.52 19.77
N LEU A 101 0.00 3.73 20.39
CA LEU A 101 -0.51 4.95 19.79
C LEU A 101 0.34 5.40 18.60
N GLU A 102 1.66 5.38 18.76
CA GLU A 102 2.60 5.72 17.70
C GLU A 102 2.45 4.79 16.51
N LEU A 103 2.37 3.49 16.78
CA LEU A 103 2.20 2.49 15.74
C LEU A 103 0.83 2.60 15.05
N ALA A 104 -0.22 2.88 15.83
CA ALA A 104 -1.57 3.11 15.29
C ALA A 104 -1.61 4.31 14.33
N LEU A 105 -0.95 5.43 14.68
CA LEU A 105 -0.88 6.62 13.84
C LEU A 105 -0.03 6.41 12.58
N LEU A 106 1.09 5.68 12.70
CA LEU A 106 1.90 5.30 11.55
C LEU A 106 1.08 4.50 10.53
N PHE A 107 0.38 3.47 10.98
CA PHE A 107 -0.46 2.65 10.09
C PHE A 107 -1.72 3.37 9.61
N PHE A 108 -2.32 4.23 10.44
CA PHE A 108 -3.46 5.05 10.01
C PHE A 108 -3.07 5.98 8.86
N GLY A 109 -1.95 6.71 9.01
CA GLY A 109 -1.48 7.60 7.97
C GLY A 109 -1.07 6.87 6.68
N GLN A 110 -0.48 5.67 6.80
CA GLN A 110 -0.17 4.82 5.65
C GLN A 110 -1.45 4.30 4.96
N GLY A 111 -2.44 3.87 5.72
CA GLY A 111 -3.67 3.29 5.18
C GLY A 111 -4.63 4.31 4.58
N THR A 112 -4.60 5.57 5.05
CA THR A 112 -5.40 6.68 4.50
C THR A 112 -4.66 7.51 3.45
N GLY A 113 -3.35 7.31 3.31
CA GLY A 113 -2.53 8.06 2.36
C GLY A 113 -1.38 7.21 1.83
N SER A 114 -0.20 7.43 2.37
CA SER A 114 1.03 6.76 1.94
C SER A 114 1.99 6.58 3.13
N ALA A 115 3.06 5.79 2.94
CA ALA A 115 4.06 5.63 3.99
C ALA A 115 4.67 6.96 4.49
N PRO A 116 5.00 7.95 3.63
CA PRO A 116 5.40 9.28 4.09
C PRO A 116 4.35 9.98 4.95
N SER A 117 3.05 9.86 4.62
CA SER A 117 1.96 10.43 5.45
C SER A 117 1.90 9.77 6.83
N GLY A 118 2.08 8.46 6.90
CA GLY A 118 2.20 7.73 8.16
C GLY A 118 3.38 8.21 9.00
N MET A 119 4.55 8.35 8.38
CA MET A 119 5.74 8.88 9.04
C MET A 119 5.56 10.32 9.53
N ALA A 120 4.86 11.16 8.77
CA ALA A 120 4.55 12.53 9.19
C ALA A 120 3.66 12.55 10.45
N LEU A 121 2.61 11.72 10.49
CA LEU A 121 1.75 11.57 11.66
C LEU A 121 2.52 10.99 12.87
N GLY A 122 3.38 9.99 12.66
CA GLY A 122 4.22 9.44 13.71
C GLY A 122 5.14 10.49 14.34
N ARG A 123 5.73 11.38 13.52
CA ARG A 123 6.56 12.49 14.00
C ARG A 123 5.79 13.56 14.77
N CYS A 124 4.49 13.70 14.56
CA CYS A 124 3.69 14.61 15.37
C CYS A 124 3.60 14.17 16.83
N VAL A 125 3.69 12.88 17.11
CA VAL A 125 3.60 12.30 18.45
C VAL A 125 4.98 11.97 19.02
N ASP A 126 5.90 11.48 18.18
CA ASP A 126 7.28 11.17 18.54
C ASP A 126 8.26 11.89 17.58
N PRO A 127 8.49 13.23 17.78
CA PRO A 127 9.36 14.03 16.91
C PRO A 127 10.81 13.54 16.88
N ASP A 128 11.29 13.03 18.00
CA ASP A 128 12.68 12.60 18.19
C ASP A 128 12.89 11.11 17.85
N THR A 129 11.85 10.43 17.39
CA THR A 129 11.90 8.98 17.09
C THR A 129 12.44 8.14 18.23
N LYS A 130 12.07 8.51 19.46
CA LYS A 130 12.53 7.86 20.70
C LYS A 130 12.03 6.43 20.80
N ASN A 131 10.84 6.19 20.26
CA ASN A 131 10.22 4.87 20.26
C ASN A 131 10.70 4.03 19.07
N LYS A 132 11.95 3.60 19.12
CA LYS A 132 12.57 2.80 18.05
C LYS A 132 11.75 1.57 17.68
N SER A 133 11.11 0.91 18.66
CA SER A 133 10.31 -0.30 18.42
C SER A 133 9.14 -0.05 17.48
N ALA A 134 8.41 1.07 17.62
CA ALA A 134 7.30 1.41 16.73
C ALA A 134 7.79 1.74 15.31
N TRP A 135 8.88 2.49 15.19
CA TRP A 135 9.44 2.87 13.88
C TRP A 135 10.05 1.69 13.13
N GLU A 136 10.78 0.81 13.81
CA GLU A 136 11.34 -0.41 13.24
C GLU A 136 10.21 -1.37 12.83
N GLY A 137 9.21 -1.56 13.68
CA GLY A 137 8.04 -2.39 13.38
C GLY A 137 7.26 -1.88 12.16
N PHE A 138 7.06 -0.58 12.06
CA PHE A 138 6.45 0.04 10.87
C PHE A 138 7.30 -0.15 9.61
N GLY A 139 8.62 0.04 9.71
CA GLY A 139 9.54 -0.15 8.58
C GLY A 139 9.56 -1.58 8.07
N ILE A 140 9.61 -2.58 8.95
CA ILE A 140 9.57 -4.00 8.61
C ILE A 140 8.21 -4.35 7.96
N ALA A 141 7.11 -3.94 8.59
CA ALA A 141 5.78 -4.20 8.06
C ALA A 141 5.59 -3.57 6.67
N THR A 142 5.97 -2.31 6.49
CA THR A 142 5.89 -1.63 5.19
C THR A 142 6.76 -2.31 4.15
N GLY A 143 7.97 -2.72 4.50
CA GLY A 143 8.89 -3.43 3.61
C GLY A 143 8.35 -4.78 3.13
N VAL A 144 7.68 -5.53 4.00
CA VAL A 144 7.08 -6.84 3.67
C VAL A 144 5.76 -6.68 2.90
N PHE A 145 4.89 -5.75 3.33
CA PHE A 145 3.57 -5.59 2.73
C PHE A 145 3.56 -4.78 1.44
N SER A 146 4.55 -3.92 1.20
CA SER A 146 4.60 -3.08 -0.01
C SER A 146 4.60 -3.89 -1.32
N PRO A 147 5.41 -4.95 -1.50
CA PRO A 147 5.35 -5.77 -2.70
C PRO A 147 3.99 -6.48 -2.85
N VAL A 148 3.44 -6.99 -1.75
CA VAL A 148 2.15 -7.70 -1.75
C VAL A 148 1.02 -6.76 -2.14
N SER A 149 0.97 -5.56 -1.56
CA SER A 149 -0.05 -4.56 -1.90
C SER A 149 0.07 -4.09 -3.34
N SER A 150 1.28 -3.94 -3.87
CA SER A 150 1.50 -3.57 -5.28
C SER A 150 0.94 -4.61 -6.24
N VAL A 151 1.13 -5.90 -5.95
CA VAL A 151 0.55 -6.99 -6.74
C VAL A 151 -0.97 -7.00 -6.63
N LEU A 152 -1.52 -6.83 -5.43
CA LEU A 152 -2.97 -6.77 -5.21
C LEU A 152 -3.62 -5.62 -5.96
N VAL A 153 -3.05 -4.42 -5.90
CA VAL A 153 -3.54 -3.24 -6.64
C VAL A 153 -3.58 -3.48 -8.15
N ALA A 154 -2.62 -4.25 -8.68
CA ALA A 154 -2.59 -4.58 -10.10
C ALA A 154 -3.60 -5.66 -10.49
N VAL A 155 -3.84 -6.66 -9.64
CA VAL A 155 -4.66 -7.84 -9.95
C VAL A 155 -6.14 -7.62 -9.62
N LEU A 156 -6.46 -6.94 -8.51
CA LEU A 156 -7.84 -6.76 -8.06
C LEU A 156 -8.76 -6.10 -9.10
N PRO A 157 -8.36 -5.03 -9.83
CA PRO A 157 -9.22 -4.45 -10.87
C PRO A 157 -9.53 -5.44 -12.00
N MET A 158 -8.57 -6.30 -12.36
CA MET A 158 -8.77 -7.32 -13.40
C MET A 158 -9.80 -8.37 -12.95
N LEU A 159 -9.75 -8.79 -11.69
CA LEU A 159 -10.72 -9.71 -11.12
C LEU A 159 -12.10 -9.07 -10.95
N ALA A 160 -12.15 -7.78 -10.65
CA ALA A 160 -13.40 -7.03 -10.50
C ALA A 160 -14.20 -6.93 -11.80
N VAL A 161 -13.54 -6.92 -12.96
CA VAL A 161 -14.20 -6.96 -14.28
C VAL A 161 -14.92 -8.29 -14.52
N GLN A 162 -14.40 -9.39 -13.97
CA GLN A 162 -15.04 -10.71 -14.09
C GLN A 162 -16.22 -10.86 -13.13
N SER A 163 -16.07 -10.45 -11.90
CA SER A 163 -17.13 -10.45 -10.90
C SER A 163 -16.74 -9.52 -9.73
N ALA A 164 -17.63 -8.61 -9.37
CA ALA A 164 -17.43 -7.70 -8.23
C ALA A 164 -17.31 -8.44 -6.89
N TRP A 165 -17.84 -9.64 -6.78
CA TRP A 165 -17.81 -10.44 -5.54
C TRP A 165 -16.45 -11.08 -5.25
N ILE A 166 -15.63 -11.33 -6.29
CA ILE A 166 -14.31 -11.97 -6.12
C ILE A 166 -13.36 -11.08 -5.29
N PRO A 167 -13.13 -9.80 -5.62
CA PRO A 167 -12.28 -8.93 -4.80
C PRO A 167 -12.80 -8.75 -3.37
N VAL A 168 -14.12 -8.67 -3.19
CA VAL A 168 -14.76 -8.57 -1.87
C VAL A 168 -14.48 -9.81 -1.04
N GLY A 169 -14.65 -11.00 -1.62
CA GLY A 169 -14.35 -12.28 -0.96
C GLY A 169 -12.88 -12.42 -0.57
N ILE A 170 -11.96 -12.05 -1.46
CA ILE A 170 -10.52 -12.06 -1.18
C ILE A 170 -10.19 -11.07 -0.05
N GLY A 171 -10.71 -9.85 -0.11
CA GLY A 171 -10.48 -8.84 0.92
C GLY A 171 -11.00 -9.27 2.29
N ALA A 172 -12.20 -9.82 2.35
CA ALA A 172 -12.79 -10.34 3.57
C ALA A 172 -11.97 -11.51 4.15
N ALA A 173 -11.54 -12.46 3.32
CA ALA A 173 -10.72 -13.59 3.75
C ALA A 173 -9.37 -13.15 4.31
N VAL A 174 -8.67 -12.23 3.63
CA VAL A 174 -7.38 -11.68 4.09
C VAL A 174 -7.56 -10.93 5.42
N THR A 175 -8.60 -10.11 5.54
CA THR A 175 -8.89 -9.37 6.77
C THR A 175 -9.16 -10.32 7.93
N LEU A 176 -9.98 -11.35 7.73
CA LEU A 176 -10.27 -12.37 8.76
C LEU A 176 -9.00 -13.12 9.18
N LEU A 177 -8.16 -13.53 8.23
CA LEU A 177 -6.88 -14.18 8.52
C LEU A 177 -5.96 -13.29 9.35
N CYS A 178 -5.83 -12.01 8.98
CA CYS A 178 -5.02 -11.05 9.73
C CYS A 178 -5.54 -10.83 11.15
N VAL A 179 -6.84 -10.70 11.33
CA VAL A 179 -7.46 -10.54 12.66
C VAL A 179 -7.27 -11.80 13.51
N LEU A 180 -7.50 -12.98 12.95
CA LEU A 180 -7.28 -14.25 13.64
C LEU A 180 -5.82 -14.43 14.05
N PHE A 181 -4.89 -14.11 13.15
CA PHE A 181 -3.45 -14.16 13.45
C PHE A 181 -3.09 -13.18 14.57
N GLY A 182 -3.60 -11.95 14.53
CA GLY A 182 -3.41 -10.95 15.58
C GLY A 182 -3.93 -11.42 16.94
N GLU A 183 -5.13 -11.99 16.99
CA GLU A 183 -5.72 -12.52 18.22
C GLU A 183 -4.95 -13.74 18.77
N LEU A 184 -4.54 -14.66 17.91
CA LEU A 184 -3.89 -15.90 18.34
C LEU A 184 -2.41 -15.71 18.71
N VAL A 185 -1.69 -14.89 17.98
CA VAL A 185 -0.23 -14.75 18.15
C VAL A 185 0.12 -13.55 19.02
N LEU A 186 -0.39 -12.37 18.68
CA LEU A 186 0.02 -11.13 19.37
C LEU A 186 -0.60 -11.01 20.76
N ARG A 187 -1.86 -11.39 20.91
CA ARG A 187 -2.52 -11.35 22.22
C ARG A 187 -1.98 -12.39 23.20
N LYS A 188 -1.52 -13.55 22.72
CA LYS A 188 -0.98 -14.61 23.59
C LYS A 188 0.43 -14.30 24.11
N ASN A 189 1.21 -13.49 23.37
CA ASN A 189 2.59 -13.15 23.72
C ASN A 189 2.71 -11.84 24.53
N ASN A 190 1.61 -11.13 24.78
CA ASN A 190 1.49 -9.94 25.60
C ASN A 190 0.60 -10.18 26.84
#